data_ccfb553ad03bf76c3b074bf804c450d8
#
_entry.id   ccfb553ad03bf76c3b074bf804c450d8
#
_cell.length_a   1.000
_cell.length_b   1.000
_cell.length_c   1.000
_cell.angle_alpha   90.00
_cell.angle_beta   90.00
_cell.angle_gamma   90.00
#
_symmetry.space_group_name_H-M   'P 1'
#
loop_
_entity.id
_entity.type
_entity.pdbx_description
1 polymer ?
#
loop_
_entity_poly.entity_id
_entity_poly.type
_entity_poly.pdbx_seq_one_letter_code
_entity_poly.pdbx_strand_id
1 'polypeptide(L)'
;MTKKKNEDNELFEKLLELNIKYAIKDSNINMRIIDNRIKFYQSLINHLEDNKPFFFQKKKLIEYNNKKEEYENKISELYAQLGEEYEMIEKLQLKV
;
A
#
# COMPACT_ATOMS: atom_id res chain seq x y z
N MET A 1 -32.96 21.80 -27.16
CA MET A 1 -32.18 20.57 -27.41
C MET A 1 -30.71 20.73 -27.01
N THR A 2 -30.07 21.86 -27.34
CA THR A 2 -28.68 22.16 -26.94
C THR A 2 -28.50 22.25 -25.43
N LYS A 3 -29.45 22.82 -24.69
CA LYS A 3 -29.43 22.89 -23.23
C LYS A 3 -29.44 21.52 -22.56
N LYS A 4 -30.23 20.58 -23.10
CA LYS A 4 -30.36 19.22 -22.56
C LYS A 4 -29.05 18.43 -22.70
N LYS A 5 -28.35 18.56 -23.83
CA LYS A 5 -27.04 17.94 -24.04
C LYS A 5 -25.98 18.52 -23.11
N ASN A 6 -26.00 19.83 -22.87
CA ASN A 6 -25.04 20.49 -21.97
C ASN A 6 -25.28 20.07 -20.52
N GLU A 7 -26.55 19.96 -20.09
CA GLU A 7 -26.91 19.48 -18.77
C GLU A 7 -26.47 18.04 -18.54
N ASP A 8 -26.66 17.16 -19.52
CA ASP A 8 -26.22 15.77 -19.45
C ASP A 8 -24.70 15.67 -19.41
N ASN A 9 -23.98 16.50 -20.16
CA ASN A 9 -22.52 16.55 -20.14
C ASN A 9 -21.99 17.08 -18.80
N GLU A 10 -22.61 18.12 -18.23
CA GLU A 10 -22.26 18.64 -16.92
C GLU A 10 -22.47 17.59 -15.82
N LEU A 11 -23.60 16.86 -15.88
CA LEU A 11 -23.88 15.79 -14.93
C LEU A 11 -22.86 14.67 -15.06
N PHE A 12 -22.51 14.28 -16.28
CA PHE A 12 -21.50 13.25 -16.55
C PHE A 12 -20.14 13.66 -15.98
N GLU A 13 -19.71 14.91 -16.21
CA GLU A 13 -18.45 15.44 -15.70
C GLU A 13 -18.43 15.44 -14.17
N LYS A 14 -19.52 15.87 -13.52
CA LYS A 14 -19.65 15.84 -12.05
C LYS A 14 -19.57 14.42 -11.50
N LEU A 15 -20.22 13.45 -12.14
CA LEU A 15 -20.16 12.05 -11.73
C LEU A 15 -18.75 11.49 -11.91
N LEU A 16 -18.06 11.85 -12.99
CA LEU A 16 -16.68 11.43 -13.22
C LEU A 16 -15.73 11.99 -12.16
N GLU A 17 -15.84 13.28 -11.85
CA GLU A 17 -15.07 13.93 -10.79
C GLU A 17 -15.29 13.25 -9.43
N LEU A 18 -16.56 12.94 -9.13
CA LEU A 18 -16.93 12.26 -7.90
C LEU A 18 -16.32 10.86 -7.82
N ASN A 19 -16.36 10.10 -8.91
CA ASN A 19 -15.76 8.78 -9.00
C ASN A 19 -14.25 8.83 -8.80
N ILE A 20 -13.58 9.81 -9.40
CA ILE A 20 -12.14 10.02 -9.23
C ILE A 20 -11.82 10.35 -7.76
N LYS A 21 -12.61 11.21 -7.14
CA LYS A 21 -12.46 11.58 -5.73
C LYS A 21 -12.58 10.36 -4.81
N TYR A 22 -13.57 9.50 -5.06
CA TYR A 22 -13.73 8.27 -4.29
C TYR A 22 -12.59 7.28 -4.52
N ALA A 23 -12.12 7.16 -5.76
CA ALA A 23 -10.99 6.30 -6.08
C ALA A 23 -9.71 6.75 -5.37
N ILE A 24 -9.45 8.05 -5.30
CA ILE A 24 -8.32 8.63 -4.55
C ILE A 24 -8.47 8.34 -3.05
N LYS A 25 -9.67 8.50 -2.50
CA LYS A 25 -9.95 8.20 -1.10
C LYS A 25 -9.69 6.73 -0.77
N ASP A 26 -10.14 5.83 -1.63
CA ASP A 26 -9.93 4.38 -1.46
C ASP A 26 -8.44 4.04 -1.54
N SER A 27 -7.69 4.64 -2.46
CA SER A 27 -6.24 4.48 -2.54
C SER A 27 -5.54 4.97 -1.27
N ASN A 28 -5.96 6.10 -0.71
CA ASN A 28 -5.42 6.60 0.55
C ASN A 28 -5.67 5.65 1.71
N ILE A 29 -6.85 5.03 1.77
CA ILE A 29 -7.17 4.02 2.78
C ILE A 29 -6.27 2.78 2.59
N ASN A 30 -6.10 2.33 1.35
CA ASN A 30 -5.23 1.20 1.02
C ASN A 30 -3.79 1.47 1.45
N MET A 31 -3.28 2.69 1.21
CA MET A 31 -1.93 3.08 1.63
C MET A 31 -1.76 3.03 3.15
N ARG A 32 -2.77 3.42 3.92
CA ARG A 32 -2.74 3.30 5.39
C ARG A 32 -2.67 1.84 5.84
N ILE A 33 -3.45 0.98 5.20
CA ILE A 33 -3.45 -0.46 5.50
C ILE A 33 -2.07 -1.04 5.20
N ILE A 34 -1.50 -0.71 4.05
CA ILE A 34 -0.16 -1.17 3.64
C ILE A 34 0.89 -0.67 4.63
N ASP A 35 0.86 0.60 4.99
CA ASP A 35 1.79 1.19 5.95
C ASP A 35 1.71 0.50 7.32
N ASN A 36 0.50 0.21 7.79
CA ASN A 36 0.30 -0.51 9.04
C ASN A 36 0.87 -1.94 8.99
N ARG A 37 0.72 -2.62 7.84
CA ARG A 37 1.31 -3.94 7.63
C ARG A 37 2.83 -3.90 7.62
N ILE A 38 3.41 -2.88 6.99
CA ILE A 38 4.87 -2.67 7.01
C ILE A 38 5.35 -2.50 8.45
N LYS A 39 4.70 -1.67 9.23
CA LYS A 39 5.03 -1.46 10.65
C LYS A 39 4.91 -2.74 11.47
N PHE A 40 3.90 -3.54 11.19
CA PHE A 40 3.71 -4.84 11.84
C PHE A 40 4.90 -5.77 11.58
N TYR A 41 5.31 -5.92 10.32
CA TYR A 41 6.46 -6.77 9.96
C TYR A 41 7.77 -6.21 10.52
N GLN A 42 7.94 -4.89 10.55
CA GLN A 42 9.10 -4.26 11.18
C GLN A 42 9.16 -4.60 12.69
N SER A 43 8.01 -4.60 13.36
CA SER A 43 7.92 -5.00 14.77
C SER A 43 8.28 -6.47 14.97
N LEU A 44 7.88 -7.36 14.07
CA LEU A 44 8.26 -8.76 14.10
C LEU A 44 9.77 -8.94 13.93
N ILE A 45 10.37 -8.19 13.00
CA ILE A 45 11.83 -8.22 12.80
C ILE A 45 12.56 -7.74 14.06
N ASN A 46 12.10 -6.64 14.68
CA ASN A 46 12.68 -6.11 15.90
C ASN A 46 12.60 -7.16 17.03
N HIS A 47 11.47 -7.85 17.15
CA HIS A 47 11.31 -8.92 18.13
C HIS A 47 12.29 -10.08 17.88
N LEU A 48 12.47 -10.46 16.61
CA LEU A 48 13.46 -11.48 16.24
C LEU A 48 14.87 -11.04 16.60
N GLU A 49 15.24 -9.79 16.35
CA GLU A 49 16.56 -9.25 16.65
C GLU A 49 16.82 -9.20 18.16
N ASP A 50 15.82 -8.83 18.95
CA ASP A 50 15.90 -8.81 20.41
C ASP A 50 16.08 -10.21 21.01
N ASN A 51 15.62 -11.24 20.30
CA ASN A 51 15.71 -12.63 20.71
C ASN A 51 16.66 -13.45 19.82
N LYS A 52 17.63 -12.80 19.19
CA LYS A 52 18.60 -13.45 18.31
C LYS A 52 19.31 -14.59 19.02
N PRO A 53 19.34 -15.80 18.43
CA PRO A 53 20.04 -16.95 19.00
C PRO A 53 21.55 -16.71 19.09
N PHE A 54 22.18 -17.40 20.03
CA PHE A 54 23.63 -17.38 20.14
C PHE A 54 24.30 -18.09 18.94
N PHE A 55 25.54 -17.69 18.62
CA PHE A 55 26.27 -18.22 17.46
C PHE A 55 26.44 -19.72 17.46
N PHE A 56 26.41 -20.40 18.62
CA PHE A 56 26.52 -21.85 18.74
C PHE A 56 25.18 -22.57 18.54
N GLN A 57 24.06 -21.86 18.54
CA GLN A 57 22.71 -22.44 18.35
C GLN A 57 22.39 -22.46 16.87
N LYS A 58 23.09 -23.30 16.09
CA LYS A 58 23.04 -23.31 14.62
C LYS A 58 21.64 -23.48 14.04
N LYS A 59 20.86 -24.42 14.57
CA LYS A 59 19.48 -24.66 14.08
C LYS A 59 18.58 -23.44 14.29
N LYS A 60 18.63 -22.88 15.49
CA LYS A 60 17.85 -21.68 15.83
C LYS A 60 18.28 -20.47 15.03
N LEU A 61 19.58 -20.37 14.74
CA LEU A 61 20.11 -19.27 13.91
C LEU A 61 19.64 -19.36 12.46
N ILE A 62 19.57 -20.58 11.90
CA ILE A 62 19.00 -20.81 10.57
C ILE A 62 17.53 -20.40 10.51
N GLU A 63 16.73 -20.82 11.49
CA GLU A 63 15.33 -20.42 11.61
C GLU A 63 15.16 -18.91 11.74
N TYR A 64 15.99 -18.27 12.55
CA TYR A 64 16.03 -16.82 12.72
C TYR A 64 16.29 -16.12 11.38
N ASN A 65 17.33 -16.55 10.66
CA ASN A 65 17.69 -15.94 9.36
C ASN A 65 16.57 -16.13 8.33
N ASN A 66 15.96 -17.32 8.30
CA ASN A 66 14.87 -17.63 7.37
C ASN A 66 13.63 -16.76 7.65
N LYS A 67 13.24 -16.62 8.90
CA LYS A 67 12.12 -15.77 9.29
C LYS A 67 12.38 -14.29 9.00
N LYS A 68 13.59 -13.83 9.31
CA LYS A 68 13.99 -12.45 9.04
C LYS A 68 13.90 -12.15 7.55
N GLU A 69 14.42 -13.03 6.71
CA GLU A 69 14.36 -12.89 5.26
C GLU A 69 12.90 -12.89 4.76
N GLU A 70 12.06 -13.78 5.28
CA GLU A 70 10.64 -13.85 4.95
C GLU A 70 9.95 -12.51 5.23
N TYR A 71 10.17 -11.94 6.42
CA TYR A 71 9.57 -10.67 6.82
C TYR A 71 10.12 -9.50 5.99
N GLU A 72 11.41 -9.48 5.70
CA GLU A 72 12.02 -8.46 4.82
C GLU A 72 11.44 -8.53 3.40
N ASN A 73 11.21 -9.73 2.87
CA ASN A 73 10.56 -9.92 1.58
C ASN A 73 9.13 -9.42 1.57
N LYS A 74 8.36 -9.67 2.65
CA LYS A 74 7.01 -9.15 2.81
C LYS A 74 6.99 -7.63 2.82
N ILE A 75 7.92 -7.00 3.51
CA ILE A 75 8.06 -5.54 3.53
C ILE A 75 8.36 -5.01 2.14
N SER A 76 9.26 -5.64 1.40
CA SER A 76 9.58 -5.24 0.01
C SER A 76 8.37 -5.32 -0.90
N GLU A 77 7.57 -6.40 -0.81
CA GLU A 77 6.32 -6.55 -1.55
C GLU A 77 5.33 -5.42 -1.20
N LEU A 78 5.22 -5.08 0.08
CA LEU A 78 4.32 -4.04 0.55
C LEU A 78 4.75 -2.65 0.06
N TYR A 79 6.04 -2.35 0.02
CA TYR A 79 6.55 -1.11 -0.56
C TYR A 79 6.26 -1.02 -2.06
N ALA A 80 6.35 -2.13 -2.79
CA ALA A 80 5.97 -2.17 -4.20
C ALA A 80 4.48 -1.86 -4.39
N GLN A 81 3.61 -2.43 -3.56
CA GLN A 81 2.18 -2.14 -3.56
C GLN A 81 1.90 -0.67 -3.22
N LEU A 82 2.64 -0.10 -2.27
CA LEU A 82 2.53 1.31 -1.91
C LEU A 82 2.87 2.21 -3.09
N GLY A 83 3.94 1.87 -3.83
CA GLY A 83 4.33 2.59 -5.04
C GLY A 83 3.25 2.55 -6.11
N GLU A 84 2.59 1.41 -6.30
CA GLU A 84 1.46 1.25 -7.24
C GLU A 84 0.29 2.16 -6.86
N GLU A 85 -0.03 2.27 -5.57
CA GLU A 85 -1.10 3.16 -5.09
C GLU A 85 -0.75 4.63 -5.33
N TYR A 86 0.49 5.04 -5.10
CA TYR A 86 0.96 6.40 -5.41
C TYR A 86 0.84 6.72 -6.90
N GLU A 87 1.23 5.80 -7.77
CA GLU A 87 1.11 5.95 -9.22
C GLU A 87 -0.36 6.09 -9.63
N MET A 88 -1.24 5.32 -9.04
CA MET A 88 -2.67 5.38 -9.31
C MET A 88 -3.24 6.76 -8.94
N ILE A 89 -2.91 7.27 -7.76
CA ILE A 89 -3.34 8.59 -7.31
C ILE A 89 -2.83 9.67 -8.25
N GLU A 90 -1.56 9.62 -8.63
CA GLU A 90 -0.95 10.57 -9.56
C GLU A 90 -1.69 10.59 -10.91
N LYS A 91 -1.98 9.41 -11.47
CA LYS A 91 -2.75 9.29 -12.71
C LYS A 91 -4.16 9.84 -12.58
N LEU A 92 -4.82 9.58 -11.45
CA LEU A 92 -6.18 10.09 -11.21
C LEU A 92 -6.19 11.61 -11.05
N GLN A 93 -5.19 12.19 -10.41
CA GLN A 93 -5.05 13.64 -10.26
C GLN A 93 -4.83 14.33 -11.60
N LEU A 94 -4.13 13.72 -12.55
CA LEU A 94 -3.93 14.24 -13.88
C LEU A 94 -5.21 14.29 -14.72
N LYS A 95 -6.24 13.51 -14.36
CA LYS A 95 -7.52 13.51 -15.05
C LYS A 95 -8.49 14.59 -14.58
N VAL A 96 -8.17 15.23 -13.48
CA VAL A 96 -8.94 16.33 -12.91
C VAL A 96 -8.32 17.66 -13.31
#